data_f7e705c967b5d396a8f698404f8a2335
#
_entry.id   f7e705c967b5d396a8f698404f8a2335
#
_cell.length_a   1.000
_cell.length_b   1.000
_cell.length_c   1.000
_cell.angle_alpha   90.00
_cell.angle_beta   90.00
_cell.angle_gamma   90.00
#
_symmetry.space_group_name_H-M   'P 1'
#
loop_
_entity.id
_entity.type
_entity.pdbx_description
1 polymer ?
#
loop_
_entity_poly.entity_id
_entity_poly.type
_entity_poly.pdbx_seq_one_letter_code
_entity_poly.pdbx_strand_id
1 'polypeptide(L)'
;MASASLRVLYLTPYFRPYLGGIERAIEELSREIQRSPSVEAVGVLTTKYSFPRVPEPSWSDQEEMPDGISIYRLSGFPRRSVPLYSVPLVWFSPRRVRQYLNEFKPDVIHFVGDGWFWGHFWSRFFYRGQARFVFTPSFHTLPPSRWWLRPINAFLCNVADRVVALTGKEAQDVRRAYLAPRRKLQVIGWGAPIPDE
;
A
#
# COMPACT_ATOMS: atom_id res chain seq x y z
N MET A 1 -18.96 17.69 19.65
CA MET A 1 -18.04 17.85 18.49
C MET A 1 -18.17 16.59 17.64
N ALA A 2 -18.62 16.70 16.39
CA ALA A 2 -18.65 15.54 15.50
C ALA A 2 -17.21 15.07 15.30
N SER A 3 -16.92 13.81 15.63
CA SER A 3 -15.63 13.19 15.31
C SER A 3 -15.48 13.23 13.79
N ALA A 4 -14.43 13.87 13.29
CA ALA A 4 -14.13 13.83 11.86
C ALA A 4 -13.90 12.37 11.47
N SER A 5 -14.74 11.85 10.58
CA SER A 5 -14.59 10.49 10.07
C SER A 5 -13.44 10.44 9.06
N LEU A 6 -12.63 9.39 9.13
CA LEU A 6 -11.40 9.24 8.35
C LEU A 6 -11.66 8.51 7.02
N ARG A 7 -10.98 8.93 5.98
CA ARG A 7 -10.93 8.25 4.67
C ARG A 7 -9.55 7.60 4.52
N VAL A 8 -9.52 6.27 4.49
CA VAL A 8 -8.29 5.47 4.47
C VAL A 8 -8.06 4.87 3.09
N LEU A 9 -6.91 5.15 2.48
CA LEU A 9 -6.51 4.61 1.18
C LEU A 9 -5.29 3.71 1.34
N TYR A 10 -5.45 2.43 1.06
CA TYR A 10 -4.33 1.50 0.93
C TYR A 10 -3.69 1.59 -0.44
N LEU A 11 -2.36 1.54 -0.49
CA LEU A 11 -1.58 1.42 -1.72
C LEU A 11 -0.82 0.11 -1.70
N THR A 12 -1.09 -0.75 -2.68
CA THR A 12 -0.45 -2.05 -2.82
C THR A 12 -0.26 -2.41 -4.30
N PRO A 13 0.82 -3.11 -4.68
CA PRO A 13 1.06 -3.45 -6.09
C PRO A 13 0.04 -4.42 -6.68
N TYR A 14 -0.48 -5.32 -5.87
CA TYR A 14 -1.46 -6.32 -6.27
C TYR A 14 -2.68 -6.25 -5.37
N PHE A 15 -3.83 -6.59 -5.91
CA PHE A 15 -5.08 -6.76 -5.17
C PHE A 15 -6.06 -7.60 -6.01
N ARG A 16 -7.28 -7.81 -5.51
CA ARG A 16 -8.30 -8.60 -6.22
C ARG A 16 -8.32 -8.36 -7.74
N PRO A 17 -8.57 -9.42 -8.52
CA PRO A 17 -8.93 -10.78 -8.13
C PRO A 17 -7.74 -11.65 -7.65
N TYR A 18 -6.48 -11.19 -7.75
CA TYR A 18 -5.34 -11.87 -7.16
C TYR A 18 -5.30 -11.64 -5.64
N LEU A 19 -5.16 -12.72 -4.87
CA LEU A 19 -5.06 -12.68 -3.41
C LEU A 19 -3.89 -13.53 -2.91
N GLY A 20 -2.78 -12.86 -2.61
CA GLY A 20 -1.68 -13.40 -1.80
C GLY A 20 -1.87 -13.09 -0.31
N GLY A 21 -0.83 -13.29 0.49
CA GLY A 21 -0.90 -13.04 1.95
C GLY A 21 -1.12 -11.59 2.31
N ILE A 22 -0.41 -10.67 1.61
CA ILE A 22 -0.52 -9.22 1.83
C ILE A 22 -1.91 -8.72 1.41
N GLU A 23 -2.37 -9.15 0.24
CA GLU A 23 -3.66 -8.74 -0.33
C GLU A 23 -4.83 -9.16 0.56
N ARG A 24 -4.78 -10.40 1.10
CA ARG A 24 -5.77 -10.89 2.08
C ARG A 24 -5.76 -10.07 3.35
N ALA A 25 -4.58 -9.78 3.89
CA ALA A 25 -4.46 -8.97 5.10
C ALA A 25 -5.00 -7.54 4.88
N ILE A 26 -4.72 -6.92 3.72
CA ILE A 26 -5.28 -5.60 3.39
C ILE A 26 -6.80 -5.71 3.26
N GLU A 27 -7.32 -6.75 2.64
CA GLU A 27 -8.76 -6.94 2.49
C GLU A 27 -9.47 -7.08 3.84
N GLU A 28 -8.97 -7.95 4.73
CA GLU A 28 -9.54 -8.13 6.07
C GLU A 28 -9.44 -6.84 6.90
N LEU A 29 -8.27 -6.19 6.90
CA LEU A 29 -8.10 -4.90 7.57
C LEU A 29 -9.05 -3.83 7.01
N SER A 30 -9.23 -3.79 5.70
CA SER A 30 -10.16 -2.84 5.06
C SER A 30 -11.58 -3.05 5.54
N ARG A 31 -12.04 -4.30 5.62
CA ARG A 31 -13.36 -4.65 6.12
C ARG A 31 -13.55 -4.25 7.58
N GLU A 32 -12.59 -4.58 8.43
CA GLU A 32 -12.65 -4.25 9.86
C GLU A 32 -12.63 -2.74 10.11
N ILE A 33 -11.76 -2.03 9.39
CA ILE A 33 -11.67 -0.56 9.50
C ILE A 33 -12.95 0.10 8.97
N GLN A 34 -13.53 -0.39 7.88
CA GLN A 34 -14.79 0.13 7.32
C GLN A 34 -15.96 0.03 8.29
N ARG A 35 -15.96 -0.95 9.20
CA ARG A 35 -16.98 -1.09 10.26
C ARG A 35 -16.83 -0.07 11.40
N SER A 36 -15.69 0.59 11.47
CA SER A 36 -15.43 1.58 12.53
C SER A 36 -16.26 2.86 12.31
N PRO A 37 -16.98 3.35 13.33
CA PRO A 37 -17.74 4.61 13.21
C PRO A 37 -16.84 5.84 12.99
N SER A 38 -15.53 5.70 13.19
CA SER A 38 -14.54 6.75 12.94
C SER A 38 -14.05 6.76 11.49
N VAL A 39 -14.52 5.84 10.64
CA VAL A 39 -14.09 5.72 9.25
C VAL A 39 -15.28 5.94 8.33
N GLU A 40 -15.15 6.89 7.41
CA GLU A 40 -16.15 7.22 6.41
C GLU A 40 -16.03 6.32 5.18
N ALA A 41 -14.80 6.09 4.73
CA ALA A 41 -14.56 5.29 3.54
C ALA A 41 -13.19 4.61 3.58
N VAL A 42 -13.13 3.42 2.99
CA VAL A 42 -11.87 2.69 2.73
C VAL A 42 -11.74 2.47 1.22
N GLY A 43 -10.54 2.69 0.69
CA GLY A 43 -10.22 2.44 -0.70
C GLY A 43 -8.88 1.71 -0.85
N VAL A 44 -8.68 1.09 -2.01
CA VAL A 44 -7.43 0.44 -2.39
C VAL A 44 -7.00 0.96 -3.75
N LEU A 45 -5.81 1.54 -3.82
CA LEU A 45 -5.15 1.91 -5.06
C LEU A 45 -4.12 0.84 -5.41
N THR A 46 -4.30 0.19 -6.53
CA THR A 46 -3.51 -0.95 -6.97
C THR A 46 -3.18 -0.89 -8.46
N THR A 47 -2.68 -1.97 -9.03
CA THR A 47 -2.33 -2.06 -10.45
C THR A 47 -3.23 -3.03 -11.20
N LYS A 48 -3.24 -2.93 -12.54
CA LYS A 48 -3.82 -3.94 -13.44
C LYS A 48 -2.83 -5.07 -13.76
N TYR A 49 -2.23 -5.63 -12.73
CA TYR A 49 -1.32 -6.77 -12.87
C TYR A 49 -1.69 -7.88 -11.90
N SER A 50 -1.69 -9.13 -12.39
CA SER A 50 -1.70 -10.32 -11.53
C SER A 50 -0.26 -10.78 -11.23
N PHE A 51 -0.09 -11.51 -10.14
CA PHE A 51 1.21 -12.09 -9.81
C PHE A 51 1.54 -13.26 -10.77
N PRO A 52 2.76 -13.44 -11.23
CA PRO A 52 3.91 -12.56 -11.04
C PRO A 52 4.10 -11.55 -12.20
N ARG A 53 3.40 -10.45 -12.21
CA ARG A 53 3.56 -9.34 -13.17
C ARG A 53 2.86 -9.53 -14.53
N VAL A 54 1.79 -10.30 -14.57
CA VAL A 54 1.00 -10.48 -15.78
C VAL A 54 0.06 -9.30 -15.95
N PRO A 55 0.13 -8.54 -17.05
CA PRO A 55 -0.81 -7.46 -17.31
C PRO A 55 -2.22 -7.99 -17.55
N GLU A 56 -3.20 -7.37 -16.91
CA GLU A 56 -4.62 -7.71 -17.03
C GLU A 56 -5.43 -6.49 -17.49
N PRO A 57 -5.33 -6.14 -18.77
CA PRO A 57 -5.95 -4.92 -19.29
C PRO A 57 -7.47 -4.94 -19.24
N SER A 58 -8.09 -6.12 -19.19
CA SER A 58 -9.53 -6.31 -19.10
C SER A 58 -10.15 -5.92 -17.76
N TRP A 59 -9.33 -5.84 -16.70
CA TRP A 59 -9.85 -5.42 -15.39
C TRP A 59 -10.33 -3.97 -15.43
N SER A 60 -11.41 -3.69 -14.72
CA SER A 60 -11.94 -2.33 -14.59
C SER A 60 -10.91 -1.38 -13.95
N ASP A 61 -10.90 -0.12 -14.35
CA ASP A 61 -10.11 0.94 -13.72
C ASP A 61 -10.62 1.26 -12.32
N GLN A 62 -11.94 1.12 -12.12
CA GLN A 62 -12.61 1.34 -10.85
C GLN A 62 -13.63 0.22 -10.61
N GLU A 63 -13.70 -0.22 -9.36
CA GLU A 63 -14.63 -1.25 -8.90
C GLU A 63 -14.99 -0.97 -7.45
N GLU A 64 -16.18 -1.33 -7.05
CA GLU A 64 -16.61 -1.29 -5.66
C GLU A 64 -16.91 -2.71 -5.17
N MET A 65 -16.38 -3.07 -4.03
CA MET A 65 -16.66 -4.34 -3.39
C MET A 65 -18.04 -4.30 -2.71
N PRO A 66 -18.70 -5.47 -2.50
CA PRO A 66 -20.02 -5.53 -1.84
C PRO A 66 -20.09 -4.87 -0.46
N ASP A 67 -18.95 -4.77 0.22
CA ASP A 67 -18.78 -4.12 1.52
C ASP A 67 -18.44 -2.63 1.43
N GLY A 68 -18.55 -2.00 0.25
CA GLY A 68 -18.38 -0.56 0.03
C GLY A 68 -16.92 -0.11 -0.11
N ILE A 69 -15.96 -1.05 -0.21
CA ILE A 69 -14.55 -0.72 -0.41
C ILE A 69 -14.32 -0.39 -1.89
N SER A 70 -13.81 0.82 -2.15
CA SER A 70 -13.50 1.27 -3.52
C SER A 70 -12.13 0.76 -3.97
N ILE A 71 -12.05 0.17 -5.16
CA ILE A 71 -10.80 -0.28 -5.77
C ILE A 71 -10.49 0.59 -6.98
N TYR A 72 -9.29 1.15 -7.01
CA TYR A 72 -8.74 1.93 -8.13
C TYR A 72 -7.55 1.20 -8.72
N ARG A 73 -7.54 0.96 -10.04
CA ARG A 73 -6.47 0.23 -10.71
C ARG A 73 -5.73 1.12 -11.71
N LEU A 74 -4.41 1.07 -11.63
CA LEU A 74 -3.51 1.80 -12.51
C LEU A 74 -2.96 0.87 -13.60
N SER A 75 -3.12 1.28 -14.85
CA SER A 75 -2.38 0.70 -15.97
C SER A 75 -0.98 1.30 -16.02
N GLY A 76 0.05 0.45 -16.10
CA GLY A 76 1.43 0.89 -16.15
C GLY A 76 2.00 0.96 -17.56
N PHE A 77 3.10 1.71 -17.72
CA PHE A 77 3.90 1.77 -18.94
C PHE A 77 5.40 1.76 -18.56
N PRO A 78 6.27 0.96 -19.22
CA PRO A 78 5.94 -0.03 -20.24
C PRO A 78 5.14 -1.20 -19.66
N ARG A 79 4.34 -1.83 -20.51
CA ARG A 79 3.50 -2.98 -20.12
C ARG A 79 4.29 -4.23 -19.71
N ARG A 80 5.60 -4.25 -20.03
CA ARG A 80 6.49 -5.35 -19.64
C ARG A 80 7.15 -5.04 -18.32
N SER A 81 7.04 -5.95 -17.39
CA SER A 81 7.72 -5.89 -16.07
C SER A 81 9.21 -6.21 -16.21
N VAL A 82 10.02 -5.66 -15.31
CA VAL A 82 11.44 -6.01 -15.22
C VAL A 82 11.58 -7.45 -14.71
N PRO A 83 12.32 -8.34 -15.41
CA PRO A 83 12.37 -9.77 -15.10
C PRO A 83 12.87 -10.14 -13.69
N LEU A 84 13.64 -9.27 -13.06
CA LEU A 84 14.36 -9.55 -11.80
C LEU A 84 13.53 -9.27 -10.53
N TYR A 85 12.30 -8.81 -10.66
CA TYR A 85 11.50 -8.38 -9.52
C TYR A 85 10.03 -8.81 -9.64
N SER A 86 9.45 -9.31 -8.56
CA SER A 86 8.07 -9.84 -8.56
C SER A 86 6.98 -8.77 -8.58
N VAL A 87 7.32 -7.52 -8.28
CA VAL A 87 6.39 -6.38 -8.33
C VAL A 87 6.57 -5.64 -9.64
N PRO A 88 5.51 -5.15 -10.30
CA PRO A 88 5.62 -4.43 -11.55
C PRO A 88 6.34 -3.08 -11.35
N LEU A 89 7.57 -2.98 -11.86
CA LEU A 89 8.32 -1.74 -11.96
C LEU A 89 7.88 -1.00 -13.23
N VAL A 90 6.71 -0.44 -13.22
CA VAL A 90 6.12 0.27 -14.34
C VAL A 90 5.87 1.72 -14.00
N TRP A 91 5.98 2.58 -15.01
CA TRP A 91 5.60 3.97 -14.88
C TRP A 91 4.09 4.10 -14.90
N PHE A 92 3.54 4.74 -13.89
CA PHE A 92 2.14 5.11 -13.85
C PHE A 92 1.98 6.57 -14.23
N SER A 93 0.87 6.90 -14.88
CA SER A 93 0.56 8.30 -15.15
C SER A 93 0.36 9.07 -13.84
N PRO A 94 1.19 10.08 -13.54
CA PRO A 94 1.00 10.91 -12.35
C PRO A 94 -0.36 11.61 -12.32
N ARG A 95 -0.92 11.90 -13.52
CA ARG A 95 -2.26 12.50 -13.66
C ARG A 95 -3.34 11.54 -13.14
N ARG A 96 -3.23 10.24 -13.47
CA ARG A 96 -4.19 9.23 -13.00
C ARG A 96 -4.09 9.03 -11.50
N VAL A 97 -2.89 8.91 -10.95
CA VAL A 97 -2.70 8.82 -9.49
C VAL A 97 -3.30 10.04 -8.80
N ARG A 98 -3.01 11.24 -9.30
CA ARG A 98 -3.57 12.48 -8.76
C ARG A 98 -5.09 12.54 -8.87
N GLN A 99 -5.65 12.09 -9.99
CA GLN A 99 -7.10 12.01 -10.20
C GLN A 99 -7.74 11.18 -9.09
N TYR A 100 -7.31 9.94 -8.90
CA TYR A 100 -7.86 9.05 -7.87
C TYR A 100 -7.69 9.60 -6.45
N LEU A 101 -6.54 10.19 -6.14
CA LEU A 101 -6.32 10.81 -4.84
C LEU A 101 -7.26 12.03 -4.61
N ASN A 102 -7.52 12.82 -5.64
CA ASN A 102 -8.43 13.96 -5.54
C ASN A 102 -9.90 13.53 -5.46
N GLU A 103 -10.28 12.45 -6.11
CA GLU A 103 -11.62 11.86 -6.03
C GLU A 103 -11.87 11.23 -4.66
N PHE A 104 -10.94 10.41 -4.20
CA PHE A 104 -11.06 9.72 -2.92
C PHE A 104 -10.82 10.64 -1.72
N LYS A 105 -9.95 11.64 -1.82
CA LYS A 105 -9.60 12.61 -0.75
C LYS A 105 -9.18 11.92 0.56
N PRO A 106 -8.14 11.08 0.56
CA PRO A 106 -7.75 10.34 1.75
C PRO A 106 -7.21 11.25 2.86
N ASP A 107 -7.54 10.92 4.12
CA ASP A 107 -6.91 11.47 5.33
C ASP A 107 -5.68 10.64 5.72
N VAL A 108 -5.71 9.34 5.39
CA VAL A 108 -4.61 8.41 5.59
C VAL A 108 -4.31 7.67 4.29
N ILE A 109 -3.04 7.68 3.89
CA ILE A 109 -2.52 6.87 2.79
C ILE A 109 -1.57 5.83 3.39
N HIS A 110 -1.94 4.56 3.29
CA HIS A 110 -1.17 3.45 3.85
C HIS A 110 -0.50 2.64 2.73
N PHE A 111 0.80 2.80 2.61
CA PHE A 111 1.63 2.02 1.68
C PHE A 111 1.92 0.66 2.27
N VAL A 112 1.62 -0.41 1.54
CA VAL A 112 1.89 -1.79 1.99
C VAL A 112 2.70 -2.52 0.94
N GLY A 113 3.75 -3.19 1.40
CA GLY A 113 4.71 -3.90 0.57
C GLY A 113 5.94 -3.08 0.20
N ASP A 114 7.04 -3.78 -0.10
CA ASP A 114 8.28 -3.18 -0.59
C ASP A 114 8.26 -3.03 -2.11
N GLY A 115 9.02 -2.10 -2.63
CA GLY A 115 9.35 -2.01 -4.06
C GLY A 115 8.33 -1.39 -5.00
N TRP A 116 7.08 -1.17 -4.63
CA TRP A 116 6.16 -0.41 -5.48
C TRP A 116 6.40 1.11 -5.32
N PHE A 117 7.63 1.48 -5.55
CA PHE A 117 8.15 2.82 -5.32
C PHE A 117 7.37 3.91 -6.08
N TRP A 118 7.06 3.67 -7.36
CA TRP A 118 6.45 4.70 -8.19
C TRP A 118 5.05 5.09 -7.73
N GLY A 119 4.22 4.12 -7.33
CA GLY A 119 2.90 4.41 -6.75
C GLY A 119 3.01 5.20 -5.45
N HIS A 120 3.89 4.79 -4.55
CA HIS A 120 4.17 5.46 -3.28
C HIS A 120 4.73 6.87 -3.50
N PHE A 121 5.74 6.99 -4.39
CA PHE A 121 6.38 8.26 -4.73
C PHE A 121 5.38 9.26 -5.29
N TRP A 122 4.60 8.87 -6.30
CA TRP A 122 3.63 9.76 -6.91
C TRP A 122 2.55 10.19 -5.92
N SER A 123 2.07 9.30 -5.08
CA SER A 123 1.08 9.63 -4.06
C SER A 123 1.62 10.69 -3.09
N ARG A 124 2.86 10.54 -2.62
CA ARG A 124 3.48 11.49 -1.69
C ARG A 124 3.69 12.88 -2.30
N PHE A 125 4.08 12.96 -3.56
CA PHE A 125 4.45 14.22 -4.19
C PHE A 125 3.32 14.92 -4.94
N PHE A 126 2.33 14.16 -5.43
CA PHE A 126 1.25 14.72 -6.25
C PHE A 126 -0.06 14.91 -5.50
N TYR A 127 -0.21 14.33 -4.34
CA TYR A 127 -1.34 14.63 -3.49
C TYR A 127 -1.11 15.93 -2.71
N ARG A 128 -1.97 16.90 -2.95
CA ARG A 128 -1.91 18.21 -2.28
C ARG A 128 -2.76 18.31 -1.01
N GLY A 129 -3.50 17.25 -0.66
CA GLY A 129 -4.26 17.15 0.59
C GLY A 129 -3.35 16.96 1.81
N GLN A 130 -3.95 16.99 3.00
CA GLN A 130 -3.24 16.85 4.28
C GLN A 130 -3.20 15.40 4.77
N ALA A 131 -3.11 14.42 3.86
CA ALA A 131 -3.07 13.02 4.27
C ALA A 131 -1.85 12.69 5.12
N ARG A 132 -2.04 11.83 6.14
CA ARG A 132 -0.96 11.16 6.86
C ARG A 132 -0.49 9.95 6.08
N PHE A 133 0.81 9.75 6.03
CA PHE A 133 1.43 8.65 5.30
C PHE A 133 1.94 7.58 6.26
N VAL A 134 1.40 6.37 6.12
CA VAL A 134 1.82 5.18 6.86
C VAL A 134 2.52 4.23 5.90
N PHE A 135 3.58 3.59 6.31
CA PHE A 135 4.32 2.64 5.50
C PHE A 135 4.52 1.32 6.24
N THR A 136 4.06 0.22 5.65
CA THR A 136 4.34 -1.15 6.10
C THR A 136 5.18 -1.84 5.03
N PRO A 137 6.50 -1.97 5.22
CA PRO A 137 7.41 -2.54 4.21
C PRO A 137 7.18 -4.04 3.95
N SER A 138 6.47 -4.76 4.85
CA SER A 138 6.32 -6.22 4.79
C SER A 138 7.68 -6.88 4.56
N PHE A 139 8.61 -6.59 5.45
CA PHE A 139 10.04 -6.85 5.27
C PHE A 139 10.32 -8.35 5.14
N HIS A 140 10.81 -8.72 3.98
CA HIS A 140 11.49 -10.00 3.79
C HIS A 140 12.98 -9.73 3.63
N THR A 141 13.82 -10.60 4.18
CA THR A 141 15.28 -10.51 3.98
C THR A 141 15.58 -10.40 2.49
N LEU A 142 15.99 -9.22 2.05
CA LEU A 142 16.28 -8.97 0.65
C LEU A 142 17.51 -9.76 0.24
N PRO A 143 17.42 -10.62 -0.80
CA PRO A 143 18.60 -11.26 -1.36
C PRO A 143 19.59 -10.20 -1.88
N PRO A 144 20.89 -10.52 -1.97
CA PRO A 144 21.91 -9.56 -2.46
C PRO A 144 21.56 -8.90 -3.78
N SER A 145 20.87 -9.60 -4.68
CA SER A 145 20.40 -9.06 -5.97
C SER A 145 19.37 -7.92 -5.86
N ARG A 146 18.80 -7.67 -4.67
CA ARG A 146 17.81 -6.61 -4.43
C ARG A 146 18.33 -5.49 -3.53
N TRP A 147 19.61 -5.43 -3.28
CA TRP A 147 20.23 -4.40 -2.44
C TRP A 147 19.87 -2.96 -2.87
N TRP A 148 19.64 -2.72 -4.15
CA TRP A 148 19.23 -1.44 -4.73
C TRP A 148 17.86 -0.94 -4.23
N LEU A 149 17.03 -1.81 -3.66
CA LEU A 149 15.75 -1.42 -3.03
C LEU A 149 15.96 -0.78 -1.64
N ARG A 150 17.11 -1.00 -1.01
CA ARG A 150 17.39 -0.45 0.32
C ARG A 150 17.28 1.08 0.38
N PRO A 151 17.93 1.86 -0.51
CA PRO A 151 17.80 3.32 -0.48
C PRO A 151 16.35 3.79 -0.75
N ILE A 152 15.62 3.08 -1.58
CA ILE A 152 14.22 3.38 -1.87
C ILE A 152 13.36 3.19 -0.61
N ASN A 153 13.46 2.05 0.03
CA ASN A 153 12.71 1.76 1.25
C ASN A 153 13.18 2.64 2.43
N ALA A 154 14.46 2.96 2.51
CA ALA A 154 14.97 3.93 3.48
C ALA A 154 14.35 5.32 3.27
N PHE A 155 14.24 5.75 2.02
CA PHE A 155 13.55 6.99 1.68
C PHE A 155 12.08 6.94 2.10
N LEU A 156 11.34 5.87 1.79
CA LEU A 156 9.93 5.70 2.19
C LEU A 156 9.77 5.72 3.71
N CYS A 157 10.64 5.03 4.46
CA CYS A 157 10.64 5.08 5.92
C CYS A 157 10.85 6.50 6.47
N ASN A 158 11.65 7.32 5.79
CA ASN A 158 11.91 8.68 6.23
C ASN A 158 10.77 9.66 5.88
N VAL A 159 10.13 9.52 4.73
CA VAL A 159 9.03 10.41 4.31
C VAL A 159 7.68 10.03 4.94
N ALA A 160 7.49 8.79 5.37
CA ALA A 160 6.30 8.37 6.09
C ALA A 160 6.17 9.08 7.45
N ASP A 161 4.95 9.35 7.89
CA ASP A 161 4.65 9.83 9.24
C ASP A 161 4.81 8.71 10.29
N ARG A 162 4.45 7.47 9.90
CA ARG A 162 4.61 6.25 10.70
C ARG A 162 5.07 5.10 9.80
N VAL A 163 5.89 4.24 10.39
CA VAL A 163 6.35 2.98 9.80
C VAL A 163 5.83 1.84 10.67
N VAL A 164 5.13 0.89 10.09
CA VAL A 164 4.58 -0.27 10.80
C VAL A 164 5.42 -1.50 10.46
N ALA A 165 5.86 -2.20 11.48
CA ALA A 165 6.45 -3.54 11.37
C ALA A 165 5.50 -4.55 12.02
N LEU A 166 5.39 -5.74 11.45
CA LEU A 166 4.41 -6.74 11.91
C LEU A 166 4.88 -7.48 13.16
N THR A 167 6.19 -7.48 13.40
CA THR A 167 6.82 -8.13 14.56
C THR A 167 7.97 -7.30 15.12
N GLY A 168 8.35 -7.57 16.36
CA GLY A 168 9.53 -6.93 16.97
C GLY A 168 10.82 -7.27 16.23
N LYS A 169 10.93 -8.47 15.68
CA LYS A 169 12.08 -8.89 14.85
C LYS A 169 12.13 -8.07 13.55
N GLU A 170 11.00 -7.96 12.84
CA GLU A 170 10.88 -7.14 11.64
C GLU A 170 11.23 -5.68 11.92
N ALA A 171 10.78 -5.11 13.03
CA ALA A 171 11.11 -3.75 13.42
C ALA A 171 12.63 -3.54 13.56
N GLN A 172 13.36 -4.51 14.12
CA GLN A 172 14.81 -4.45 14.22
C GLN A 172 15.45 -4.52 12.82
N ASP A 173 14.97 -5.40 11.95
CA ASP A 173 15.50 -5.60 10.61
C ASP A 173 15.22 -4.38 9.72
N VAL A 174 14.02 -3.83 9.74
CA VAL A 174 13.64 -2.58 9.05
C VAL A 174 14.53 -1.42 9.51
N ARG A 175 14.81 -1.33 10.81
CA ARG A 175 15.67 -0.29 11.36
C ARG A 175 17.10 -0.42 10.87
N ARG A 176 17.62 -1.65 10.80
CA ARG A 176 19.00 -1.93 10.35
C ARG A 176 19.15 -1.76 8.84
N ALA A 177 18.18 -2.27 8.06
CA ALA A 177 18.26 -2.30 6.61
C ALA A 177 17.87 -0.98 5.95
N TYR A 178 16.86 -0.27 6.50
CA TYR A 178 16.26 0.93 5.91
C TYR A 178 16.49 2.19 6.73
N LEU A 179 17.25 2.10 7.83
CA LEU A 179 17.53 3.25 8.71
C LEU A 179 16.25 3.95 9.21
N ALA A 180 15.18 3.19 9.41
CA ALA A 180 13.90 3.73 9.85
C ALA A 180 14.02 4.46 11.20
N PRO A 181 13.55 5.72 11.31
CA PRO A 181 13.64 6.48 12.55
C PRO A 181 12.84 5.80 13.68
N ARG A 182 13.47 5.56 14.84
CA ARG A 182 12.82 4.90 16.00
C ARG A 182 11.48 5.49 16.37
N ARG A 183 11.40 6.84 16.37
CA ARG A 183 10.19 7.58 16.74
C ARG A 183 9.00 7.36 15.82
N LYS A 184 9.24 6.91 14.59
CA LYS A 184 8.20 6.64 13.59
C LYS A 184 7.81 5.17 13.53
N LEU A 185 8.65 4.27 14.05
CA LEU A 185 8.49 2.82 13.93
C LEU A 185 7.59 2.30 15.06
N GLN A 186 6.56 1.57 14.67
CA GLN A 186 5.61 0.92 15.57
C GLN A 186 5.51 -0.56 15.20
N VAL A 187 5.29 -1.41 16.20
CA VAL A 187 5.03 -2.84 16.00
C VAL A 187 3.53 -3.06 16.13
N ILE A 188 2.91 -3.40 15.00
CA ILE A 188 1.48 -3.70 14.92
C ILE A 188 1.35 -4.97 14.08
N GLY A 189 1.04 -6.11 14.73
CA GLY A 189 0.79 -7.36 14.03
C GLY A 189 -0.51 -7.30 13.23
N TRP A 190 -0.54 -7.97 12.10
CA TRP A 190 -1.81 -8.25 11.44
C TRP A 190 -2.58 -9.24 12.30
N GLY A 191 -3.81 -8.87 12.67
CA GLY A 191 -4.71 -9.78 13.37
C GLY A 191 -5.06 -10.99 12.49
N ALA A 192 -5.40 -12.10 13.12
CA ALA A 192 -6.11 -13.19 12.45
C ALA A 192 -7.59 -13.11 12.87
N PRO A 193 -8.54 -13.43 11.97
CA PRO A 193 -9.92 -13.59 12.37
C PRO A 193 -10.00 -14.64 13.49
N ILE A 194 -10.70 -14.32 14.58
CA ILE A 194 -11.05 -15.33 15.59
C ILE A 194 -12.19 -16.12 14.96
N PRO A 195 -12.07 -17.46 14.79
CA PRO A 195 -13.18 -18.27 14.30
C PRO A 195 -14.39 -18.06 15.25
N ASP A 196 -15.56 -17.84 14.69
CA ASP A 196 -16.80 -17.89 15.46
C ASP A 196 -16.94 -19.31 16.02
N GLU A 197 -17.07 -19.46 17.33
CA GLU A 197 -17.30 -20.75 18.00
C GLU A 197 -18.70 -21.27 17.71
#